data_3f1c61f949fd51dec52ed2df4fecd0fb
#
_entry.id   3f1c61f949fd51dec52ed2df4fecd0fb
#
_cell.length_a   1.000
_cell.length_b   1.000
_cell.length_c   1.000
_cell.angle_alpha   90.00
_cell.angle_beta   90.00
_cell.angle_gamma   90.00
#
_symmetry.space_group_name_H-M   'P 1'
#
loop_
_entity.id
_entity.type
_entity.pdbx_description
1 polymer ?
#
loop_
_entity_poly.entity_id
_entity_poly.type
_entity_poly.pdbx_seq_one_letter_code
_entity_poly.pdbx_strand_id
1 'polypeptide(L)'
;PGQAGELRLRGRVVRIDAVPEAAVNRGHLCAKGRYAHAWQHSPDRLTRPLLRAGDRLEEVSWEEAIGFAAGRLRELRQRHGPDALGLLTSSRSTNEAAYLLQKLFRAVLGSNNVDCCARVCHSSTAEALRLATGTGAASACYDDIEAAQLLVLAGANASEAHPVIGARIRQAALRGTPLLVIDPRRIELADQATLHLSPRPGTNVPLFQAVARCLRDSGKLDAAYLAERC
;
A
#
# COMPACT_ATOMS: atom_id res chain seq x y z
N PRO A 1 9.79 -0.46 -8.57
CA PRO A 1 11.10 -0.80 -8.04
C PRO A 1 12.12 -0.53 -9.15
N GLY A 2 13.20 0.17 -8.85
CA GLY A 2 14.31 0.26 -9.78
C GLY A 2 14.58 1.63 -10.42
N GLN A 3 14.02 2.71 -9.92
CA GLN A 3 14.28 4.06 -10.46
C GLN A 3 15.00 4.97 -9.44
N ALA A 4 15.85 4.38 -8.63
CA ALA A 4 16.76 5.10 -7.74
C ALA A 4 18.20 4.68 -8.02
N GLY A 5 19.10 5.64 -8.11
CA GLY A 5 20.54 5.41 -8.17
C GLY A 5 21.10 5.17 -6.76
N GLU A 6 21.99 4.18 -6.62
CA GLU A 6 22.71 3.93 -5.37
C GLU A 6 24.18 4.35 -5.51
N LEU A 7 24.67 5.10 -4.54
CA LEU A 7 26.10 5.33 -4.36
C LEU A 7 26.63 4.41 -3.26
N ARG A 8 27.61 3.56 -3.61
CA ARG A 8 28.26 2.62 -2.69
C ARG A 8 29.68 3.03 -2.39
N LEU A 9 30.05 2.99 -1.11
CA LEU A 9 31.43 3.18 -0.65
C LEU A 9 31.84 1.98 0.19
N ARG A 10 32.92 1.28 -0.20
CA ARG A 10 33.44 0.08 0.48
C ARG A 10 32.34 -0.96 0.76
N GLY A 11 31.47 -1.19 -0.24
CA GLY A 11 30.36 -2.16 -0.11
C GLY A 11 29.12 -1.66 0.64
N ARG A 12 29.15 -0.48 1.25
CA ARG A 12 27.98 0.10 1.93
C ARG A 12 27.25 1.09 1.02
N VAL A 13 25.93 1.05 1.03
CA VAL A 13 25.11 2.10 0.42
C VAL A 13 25.18 3.33 1.32
N VAL A 14 25.67 4.44 0.79
CA VAL A 14 25.83 5.69 1.52
C VAL A 14 24.84 6.77 1.09
N ARG A 15 24.22 6.60 -0.09
CA ARG A 15 23.23 7.52 -0.63
C ARG A 15 22.33 6.82 -1.63
N ILE A 16 21.08 7.21 -1.66
CA ILE A 16 20.09 6.82 -2.66
C ILE A 16 19.51 8.09 -3.26
N ASP A 17 19.66 8.26 -4.59
CA ASP A 17 19.13 9.39 -5.32
C ASP A 17 18.03 8.94 -6.29
N ALA A 18 17.07 9.82 -6.51
CA ALA A 18 16.09 9.63 -7.57
C ALA A 18 16.70 9.86 -8.94
N VAL A 19 16.19 9.14 -9.93
CA VAL A 19 16.56 9.30 -11.34
C VAL A 19 15.58 10.28 -11.98
N PRO A 20 16.03 11.47 -12.44
CA PRO A 20 15.13 12.49 -13.01
C PRO A 20 14.35 12.01 -14.23
N GLU A 21 14.96 11.17 -15.06
CA GLU A 21 14.41 10.63 -16.30
C GLU A 21 13.48 9.44 -16.09
N ALA A 22 13.30 9.01 -14.84
CA ALA A 22 12.43 7.89 -14.51
C ALA A 22 10.98 8.16 -14.90
N ALA A 23 10.37 7.28 -15.68
CA ALA A 23 9.06 7.47 -16.27
C ALA A 23 7.94 7.67 -15.24
N VAL A 24 8.04 7.00 -14.08
CA VAL A 24 7.00 7.02 -13.05
C VAL A 24 7.19 8.15 -12.04
N ASN A 25 8.34 8.21 -11.38
CA ASN A 25 8.59 9.14 -10.28
C ASN A 25 9.25 10.46 -10.70
N ARG A 26 9.80 10.57 -11.94
CA ARG A 26 10.37 11.80 -12.52
C ARG A 26 11.26 12.55 -11.54
N GLY A 27 12.20 11.87 -10.92
CA GLY A 27 13.11 12.45 -9.94
C GLY A 27 12.54 12.64 -8.54
N HIS A 28 11.30 12.27 -8.27
CA HIS A 28 10.74 12.27 -6.93
C HIS A 28 11.12 11.02 -6.15
N LEU A 29 11.54 11.20 -4.91
CA LEU A 29 11.86 10.12 -3.98
C LEU A 29 11.48 10.57 -2.56
N CYS A 30 10.59 9.83 -1.93
CA CYS A 30 10.18 10.14 -0.56
C CYS A 30 11.27 9.78 0.46
N ALA A 31 11.16 10.33 1.66
CA ALA A 31 12.11 10.11 2.74
C ALA A 31 12.35 8.61 3.04
N LYS A 32 11.30 7.79 2.98
CA LYS A 32 11.41 6.33 3.21
C LYS A 32 12.38 5.66 2.22
N GLY A 33 12.26 5.96 0.93
CA GLY A 33 13.16 5.43 -0.09
C GLY A 33 14.57 6.02 0.00
N ARG A 34 14.66 7.33 0.21
CA ARG A 34 15.93 8.06 0.25
C ARG A 34 16.83 7.61 1.40
N TYR A 35 16.26 7.36 2.58
CA TYR A 35 17.00 7.02 3.79
C TYR A 35 16.94 5.54 4.19
N ALA A 36 16.36 4.68 3.36
CA ALA A 36 16.24 3.24 3.63
C ALA A 36 17.60 2.56 3.89
N HIS A 37 18.69 3.06 3.30
CA HIS A 37 20.04 2.53 3.52
C HIS A 37 20.50 2.67 4.98
N ALA A 38 20.00 3.64 5.74
CA ALA A 38 20.41 3.84 7.13
C ALA A 38 20.01 2.65 8.02
N TRP A 39 18.78 2.13 7.90
CA TRP A 39 18.36 0.96 8.68
C TRP A 39 19.01 -0.35 8.18
N GLN A 40 19.35 -0.43 6.88
CA GLN A 40 20.04 -1.59 6.32
C GLN A 40 21.41 -1.81 6.97
N HIS A 41 22.07 -0.73 7.34
CA HIS A 41 23.41 -0.73 7.95
C HIS A 41 23.40 -0.41 9.45
N SER A 42 22.23 -0.40 10.08
CA SER A 42 22.11 -0.20 11.53
C SER A 42 22.83 -1.30 12.32
N PRO A 43 23.55 -0.97 13.38
CA PRO A 43 24.13 -1.97 14.29
C PRO A 43 23.06 -2.81 15.00
N ASP A 44 21.84 -2.27 15.15
CA ASP A 44 20.72 -2.99 15.78
C ASP A 44 20.01 -3.95 14.83
N ARG A 45 20.45 -4.02 13.57
CA ARG A 45 19.83 -4.93 12.59
C ARG A 45 20.13 -6.37 12.97
N LEU A 46 19.07 -7.18 13.09
CA LEU A 46 19.20 -8.62 13.29
C LEU A 46 19.83 -9.28 12.06
N THR A 47 20.95 -9.97 12.29
CA THR A 47 21.69 -10.72 11.26
C THR A 47 21.64 -12.22 11.47
N ARG A 48 21.15 -12.65 12.63
CA ARG A 48 20.96 -14.06 13.01
C ARG A 48 19.57 -14.27 13.59
N PRO A 49 19.04 -15.49 13.51
CA PRO A 49 17.78 -15.84 14.18
C PRO A 49 17.95 -15.76 15.70
N LEU A 50 16.85 -15.44 16.36
CA LEU A 50 16.76 -15.42 17.81
C LEU A 50 15.71 -16.40 18.29
N LEU A 51 16.01 -17.20 19.28
CA LEU A 51 15.06 -18.02 20.01
C LEU A 51 14.90 -17.54 21.44
N ARG A 52 13.72 -17.71 21.99
CA ARG A 52 13.44 -17.37 23.38
C ARG A 52 13.96 -18.43 24.33
N ALA A 53 14.85 -18.03 25.24
CA ALA A 53 15.37 -18.83 26.34
C ALA A 53 14.96 -18.13 27.66
N GLY A 54 13.88 -18.59 28.27
CA GLY A 54 13.28 -17.91 29.43
C GLY A 54 12.79 -16.49 29.04
N ASP A 55 13.31 -15.47 29.74
CA ASP A 55 12.94 -14.06 29.50
C ASP A 55 13.82 -13.36 28.46
N ARG A 56 14.80 -14.04 27.89
CA ARG A 56 15.76 -13.46 26.93
C ARG A 56 15.56 -14.05 25.54
N LEU A 57 16.00 -13.30 24.54
CA LEU A 57 16.18 -13.77 23.17
C LEU A 57 17.67 -14.03 22.96
N GLU A 58 18.03 -15.23 22.52
CA GLU A 58 19.40 -15.66 22.29
C GLU A 58 19.63 -15.97 20.80
N GLU A 59 20.81 -15.61 20.31
CA GLU A 59 21.20 -15.91 18.94
C GLU A 59 21.41 -17.39 18.76
N VAL A 60 20.83 -17.94 17.68
CA VAL A 60 20.96 -19.34 17.30
C VAL A 60 21.35 -19.48 15.83
N SER A 61 21.72 -20.68 15.41
CA SER A 61 21.94 -20.98 14.00
C SER A 61 20.64 -21.01 13.22
N TRP A 62 20.71 -20.82 11.90
CA TRP A 62 19.53 -20.99 11.01
C TRP A 62 18.98 -22.41 11.07
N GLU A 63 19.83 -23.44 11.15
CA GLU A 63 19.42 -24.82 11.26
C GLU A 63 18.59 -25.07 12.52
N GLU A 64 19.05 -24.57 13.65
CA GLU A 64 18.34 -24.67 14.92
C GLU A 64 17.01 -23.93 14.91
N ALA A 65 16.98 -22.68 14.40
CA ALA A 65 15.76 -21.90 14.31
C ALA A 65 14.71 -22.55 13.40
N ILE A 66 15.12 -23.04 12.24
CA ILE A 66 14.23 -23.73 11.29
C ILE A 66 13.75 -25.06 11.88
N GLY A 67 14.64 -25.83 12.51
CA GLY A 67 14.28 -27.07 13.19
C GLY A 67 13.23 -26.86 14.28
N PHE A 68 13.42 -25.84 15.10
CA PHE A 68 12.47 -25.44 16.14
C PHE A 68 11.11 -25.04 15.53
N ALA A 69 11.11 -24.15 14.56
CA ALA A 69 9.86 -23.68 13.92
C ALA A 69 9.11 -24.83 13.25
N ALA A 70 9.80 -25.67 12.50
CA ALA A 70 9.19 -26.84 11.84
C ALA A 70 8.64 -27.85 12.84
N GLY A 71 9.36 -28.07 13.95
CA GLY A 71 8.91 -28.92 15.05
C GLY A 71 7.61 -28.42 15.68
N ARG A 72 7.56 -27.14 15.99
CA ARG A 72 6.37 -26.50 16.59
C ARG A 72 5.16 -26.49 15.65
N LEU A 73 5.36 -26.19 14.38
CA LEU A 73 4.27 -26.25 13.38
C LEU A 73 3.71 -27.66 13.23
N ARG A 74 4.58 -28.67 13.20
CA ARG A 74 4.18 -30.09 13.14
C ARG A 74 3.40 -30.51 14.39
N GLU A 75 3.89 -30.16 15.57
CA GLU A 75 3.22 -30.44 16.86
C GLU A 75 1.82 -29.82 16.91
N LEU A 76 1.69 -28.53 16.59
CA LEU A 76 0.42 -27.81 16.60
C LEU A 76 -0.57 -28.43 15.58
N ARG A 77 -0.08 -28.75 14.38
CA ARG A 77 -0.90 -29.43 13.37
C ARG A 77 -1.40 -30.79 13.85
N GLN A 78 -0.54 -31.60 14.48
CA GLN A 78 -0.91 -32.91 14.98
C GLN A 78 -1.91 -32.82 16.14
N ARG A 79 -1.75 -31.86 17.02
CA ARG A 79 -2.58 -31.68 18.23
C ARG A 79 -3.93 -31.02 17.94
N HIS A 80 -3.98 -30.07 17.03
CA HIS A 80 -5.14 -29.19 16.83
C HIS A 80 -5.68 -29.17 15.39
N GLY A 81 -5.07 -29.93 14.48
CA GLY A 81 -5.43 -29.94 13.06
C GLY A 81 -4.81 -28.79 12.26
N PRO A 82 -4.92 -28.86 10.93
CA PRO A 82 -4.33 -27.87 10.03
C PRO A 82 -4.96 -26.47 10.17
N ASP A 83 -6.24 -26.39 10.48
CA ASP A 83 -6.96 -25.12 10.59
C ASP A 83 -6.57 -24.29 11.82
N ALA A 84 -5.83 -24.86 12.77
CA ALA A 84 -5.22 -24.13 13.86
C ALA A 84 -4.00 -23.29 13.43
N LEU A 85 -3.54 -23.44 12.19
CA LEU A 85 -2.41 -22.73 11.62
C LEU A 85 -2.90 -21.67 10.65
N GLY A 86 -2.33 -20.46 10.74
CA GLY A 86 -2.61 -19.36 9.83
C GLY A 86 -1.32 -18.67 9.39
N LEU A 87 -1.34 -18.09 8.19
CA LEU A 87 -0.23 -17.34 7.60
C LEU A 87 -0.67 -15.94 7.21
N LEU A 88 0.10 -14.95 7.65
CA LEU A 88 0.00 -13.59 7.14
C LEU A 88 1.29 -13.23 6.41
N THR A 89 1.18 -12.89 5.14
CA THR A 89 2.28 -12.39 4.32
C THR A 89 2.22 -10.88 4.20
N SER A 90 3.15 -10.28 3.46
CA SER A 90 3.21 -8.84 3.27
C SER A 90 3.57 -8.49 1.82
N SER A 91 2.98 -7.41 1.31
CA SER A 91 3.38 -6.80 0.05
C SER A 91 4.81 -6.23 0.06
N ARG A 92 5.46 -6.24 1.22
CA ARG A 92 6.87 -5.80 1.40
C ARG A 92 7.87 -6.95 1.39
N SER A 93 7.40 -8.19 1.24
CA SER A 93 8.26 -9.35 0.95
C SER A 93 8.36 -9.57 -0.55
N THR A 94 9.30 -10.42 -0.97
CA THR A 94 9.41 -10.78 -2.38
C THR A 94 8.26 -11.70 -2.81
N ASN A 95 7.94 -11.71 -4.10
CA ASN A 95 6.92 -12.61 -4.65
C ASN A 95 7.25 -14.09 -4.41
N GLU A 96 8.53 -14.45 -4.50
CA GLU A 96 9.04 -15.79 -4.26
C GLU A 96 8.78 -16.21 -2.81
N ALA A 97 9.06 -15.36 -1.84
CA ALA A 97 8.81 -15.64 -0.43
C ALA A 97 7.30 -15.82 -0.15
N ALA A 98 6.46 -14.94 -0.69
CA ALA A 98 5.01 -15.05 -0.55
C ALA A 98 4.46 -16.33 -1.19
N TYR A 99 4.96 -16.70 -2.38
CA TYR A 99 4.59 -17.93 -3.06
C TYR A 99 5.00 -19.17 -2.27
N LEU A 100 6.26 -19.23 -1.82
CA LEU A 100 6.77 -20.40 -1.08
C LEU A 100 6.05 -20.58 0.26
N LEU A 101 5.73 -19.49 0.96
CA LEU A 101 4.96 -19.55 2.20
C LEU A 101 3.53 -20.04 1.95
N GLN A 102 2.87 -19.57 0.90
CA GLN A 102 1.56 -20.09 0.50
C GLN A 102 1.62 -21.59 0.17
N LYS A 103 2.62 -22.01 -0.59
CA LYS A 103 2.84 -23.42 -0.94
C LYS A 103 3.08 -24.28 0.30
N LEU A 104 3.90 -23.81 1.24
CA LEU A 104 4.13 -24.50 2.51
C LEU A 104 2.83 -24.72 3.27
N PHE A 105 2.02 -23.65 3.44
CA PHE A 105 0.80 -23.75 4.22
C PHE A 105 -0.25 -24.63 3.53
N ARG A 106 -0.52 -24.44 2.25
CA ARG A 106 -1.55 -25.20 1.53
C ARG A 106 -1.15 -26.63 1.23
N ALA A 107 0.05 -26.83 0.66
CA ALA A 107 0.46 -28.16 0.19
C ALA A 107 1.07 -29.05 1.28
N VAL A 108 1.79 -28.46 2.26
CA VAL A 108 2.50 -29.23 3.29
C VAL A 108 1.73 -29.26 4.60
N LEU A 109 1.30 -28.11 5.09
CA LEU A 109 0.59 -28.02 6.36
C LEU A 109 -0.91 -28.31 6.24
N GLY A 110 -1.48 -28.21 5.03
CA GLY A 110 -2.89 -28.51 4.74
C GLY A 110 -3.85 -27.41 5.20
N SER A 111 -3.35 -26.18 5.48
CA SER A 111 -4.16 -25.04 5.90
C SER A 111 -4.35 -24.06 4.74
N ASN A 112 -5.60 -23.63 4.51
CA ASN A 112 -5.93 -22.54 3.59
C ASN A 112 -6.07 -21.18 4.29
N ASN A 113 -5.77 -21.10 5.57
CA ASN A 113 -5.79 -19.87 6.36
C ASN A 113 -4.57 -18.99 6.00
N VAL A 114 -4.55 -18.48 4.77
CA VAL A 114 -3.46 -17.68 4.21
C VAL A 114 -4.01 -16.35 3.74
N ASP A 115 -3.46 -15.28 4.26
CA ASP A 115 -3.86 -13.93 3.88
C ASP A 115 -2.65 -12.97 3.85
N CYS A 116 -2.89 -11.72 3.54
CA CYS A 116 -1.84 -10.70 3.48
C CYS A 116 -2.37 -9.33 3.94
N CYS A 117 -1.47 -8.37 4.02
CA CYS A 117 -1.80 -6.99 4.40
C CYS A 117 -2.91 -6.35 3.54
N ALA A 118 -3.09 -6.80 2.30
CA ALA A 118 -4.11 -6.29 1.39
C ALA A 118 -5.54 -6.51 1.90
N ARG A 119 -5.78 -7.54 2.74
CA ARG A 119 -7.09 -7.83 3.33
C ARG A 119 -7.70 -6.62 4.03
N VAL A 120 -6.92 -5.94 4.84
CA VAL A 120 -7.35 -4.75 5.59
C VAL A 120 -7.07 -3.46 4.82
N CYS A 121 -6.02 -3.45 4.00
CA CYS A 121 -5.52 -2.25 3.34
C CYS A 121 -6.45 -1.78 2.21
N HIS A 122 -6.79 -2.66 1.26
CA HIS A 122 -7.52 -2.24 0.06
C HIS A 122 -8.41 -3.31 -0.58
N SER A 123 -8.68 -4.44 0.06
CA SER A 123 -9.49 -5.50 -0.57
C SER A 123 -10.91 -5.04 -0.93
N SER A 124 -11.52 -4.17 -0.15
CA SER A 124 -12.80 -3.54 -0.47
C SER A 124 -12.70 -2.63 -1.71
N THR A 125 -11.63 -1.84 -1.81
CA THR A 125 -11.35 -0.99 -2.98
C THR A 125 -11.06 -1.83 -4.22
N ALA A 126 -10.26 -2.90 -4.09
CA ALA A 126 -9.95 -3.81 -5.19
C ALA A 126 -11.22 -4.48 -5.74
N GLU A 127 -12.13 -4.90 -4.86
CA GLU A 127 -13.40 -5.49 -5.27
C GLU A 127 -14.33 -4.44 -5.94
N ALA A 128 -14.41 -3.23 -5.38
CA ALA A 128 -15.18 -2.14 -5.99
C ALA A 128 -14.66 -1.79 -7.40
N LEU A 129 -13.34 -1.72 -7.57
CA LEU A 129 -12.71 -1.50 -8.88
C LEU A 129 -13.00 -2.65 -9.84
N ARG A 130 -12.90 -3.90 -9.38
CA ARG A 130 -13.22 -5.08 -10.20
C ARG A 130 -14.66 -5.06 -10.69
N LEU A 131 -15.59 -4.67 -9.85
CA LEU A 131 -17.02 -4.53 -10.23
C LEU A 131 -17.25 -3.37 -11.19
N ALA A 132 -16.57 -2.24 -10.99
CA ALA A 132 -16.79 -1.04 -11.80
C ALA A 132 -15.99 -1.01 -13.11
N THR A 133 -14.77 -1.58 -13.13
CA THR A 133 -13.82 -1.45 -14.26
C THR A 133 -13.30 -2.78 -14.79
N GLY A 134 -13.74 -3.91 -14.21
CA GLY A 134 -13.30 -5.26 -14.60
C GLY A 134 -11.94 -5.68 -14.03
N THR A 135 -11.22 -4.79 -13.36
CA THR A 135 -9.90 -5.08 -12.75
C THR A 135 -9.78 -4.48 -11.35
N GLY A 136 -9.09 -5.18 -10.44
CA GLY A 136 -8.80 -4.65 -9.11
C GLY A 136 -7.63 -3.64 -9.05
N ALA A 137 -7.08 -3.25 -10.20
CA ALA A 137 -6.01 -2.25 -10.29
C ALA A 137 -6.57 -0.85 -10.55
N ALA A 138 -5.77 0.18 -10.24
CA ALA A 138 -6.12 1.56 -10.58
C ALA A 138 -6.26 1.72 -12.09
N SER A 139 -7.33 2.40 -12.54
CA SER A 139 -7.60 2.71 -13.94
C SER A 139 -6.88 3.96 -14.45
N ALA A 140 -6.30 4.76 -13.54
CA ALA A 140 -5.58 6.00 -13.84
C ALA A 140 -4.07 5.86 -13.58
N CYS A 141 -3.28 6.64 -14.26
CA CYS A 141 -1.83 6.75 -14.07
C CYS A 141 -1.45 8.09 -13.40
N TYR A 142 -0.16 8.27 -13.11
CA TYR A 142 0.29 9.51 -12.45
C TYR A 142 0.13 10.76 -13.31
N ASP A 143 0.19 10.60 -14.64
CA ASP A 143 0.07 11.72 -15.56
C ASP A 143 -1.36 12.26 -15.64
N ASP A 144 -2.35 11.41 -15.34
CA ASP A 144 -3.76 11.82 -15.26
C ASP A 144 -4.00 12.85 -14.13
N ILE A 145 -3.17 12.84 -13.08
CA ILE A 145 -3.24 13.87 -12.03
C ILE A 145 -2.94 15.25 -12.59
N GLU A 146 -1.98 15.33 -13.52
CA GLU A 146 -1.56 16.60 -14.13
C GLU A 146 -2.50 17.06 -15.23
N ALA A 147 -3.18 16.12 -15.90
CA ALA A 147 -4.15 16.37 -16.96
C ALA A 147 -5.58 16.62 -16.45
N ALA A 148 -5.83 16.36 -15.17
CA ALA A 148 -7.17 16.46 -14.59
C ALA A 148 -7.70 17.90 -14.58
N GLN A 149 -8.98 18.06 -14.90
CA GLN A 149 -9.70 19.32 -14.75
C GLN A 149 -10.25 19.54 -13.34
N LEU A 150 -10.37 18.48 -12.56
CA LEU A 150 -10.77 18.46 -11.15
C LEU A 150 -10.10 17.27 -10.47
N LEU A 151 -9.52 17.50 -9.31
CA LEU A 151 -9.00 16.48 -8.43
C LEU A 151 -9.92 16.29 -7.22
N VAL A 152 -10.34 15.06 -6.97
CA VAL A 152 -11.12 14.71 -5.77
C VAL A 152 -10.29 13.76 -4.92
N LEU A 153 -9.93 14.19 -3.72
CA LEU A 153 -9.19 13.40 -2.74
C LEU A 153 -10.14 13.04 -1.59
N ALA A 154 -10.50 11.78 -1.48
CA ALA A 154 -11.48 11.31 -0.51
C ALA A 154 -10.89 10.26 0.42
N GLY A 155 -10.88 10.55 1.74
CA GLY A 155 -10.41 9.64 2.78
C GLY A 155 -8.93 9.24 2.63
N ALA A 156 -8.09 10.11 2.09
CA ALA A 156 -6.71 9.82 1.78
C ALA A 156 -5.78 10.99 2.13
N ASN A 157 -4.78 10.74 2.97
CA ASN A 157 -3.70 11.69 3.24
C ASN A 157 -2.48 11.35 2.38
N ALA A 158 -2.52 11.81 1.12
CA ALA A 158 -1.49 11.49 0.14
C ALA A 158 -0.12 12.08 0.50
N SER A 159 -0.06 13.21 1.20
CA SER A 159 1.22 13.82 1.65
C SER A 159 2.00 12.88 2.58
N GLU A 160 1.31 12.15 3.44
CA GLU A 160 1.94 11.22 4.39
C GLU A 160 2.08 9.80 3.84
N ALA A 161 0.99 9.25 3.28
CA ALA A 161 0.95 7.84 2.87
C ALA A 161 1.63 7.59 1.51
N HIS A 162 1.51 8.54 0.58
CA HIS A 162 2.01 8.45 -0.80
C HIS A 162 2.66 9.77 -1.24
N PRO A 163 3.81 10.18 -0.65
CA PRO A 163 4.34 11.53 -0.79
C PRO A 163 4.60 11.98 -2.22
N VAL A 164 4.97 11.06 -3.12
CA VAL A 164 5.17 11.39 -4.55
C VAL A 164 3.85 11.79 -5.22
N ILE A 165 2.77 11.05 -4.93
CA ILE A 165 1.42 11.39 -5.41
C ILE A 165 0.96 12.70 -4.77
N GLY A 166 1.15 12.86 -3.47
CA GLY A 166 0.82 14.09 -2.74
C GLY A 166 1.50 15.32 -3.32
N ALA A 167 2.80 15.21 -3.67
CA ALA A 167 3.54 16.28 -4.31
C ALA A 167 2.96 16.64 -5.69
N ARG A 168 2.57 15.67 -6.51
CA ARG A 168 1.94 15.90 -7.82
C ARG A 168 0.57 16.56 -7.69
N ILE A 169 -0.27 16.09 -6.76
CA ILE A 169 -1.58 16.71 -6.46
C ILE A 169 -1.38 18.16 -6.04
N ARG A 170 -0.44 18.42 -5.12
CA ARG A 170 -0.12 19.77 -4.68
C ARG A 170 0.34 20.67 -5.82
N GLN A 171 1.23 20.17 -6.67
CA GLN A 171 1.70 20.92 -7.84
C GLN A 171 0.57 21.23 -8.82
N ALA A 172 -0.33 20.28 -9.08
CA ALA A 172 -1.50 20.51 -9.92
C ALA A 172 -2.43 21.59 -9.33
N ALA A 173 -2.73 21.50 -8.02
CA ALA A 173 -3.54 22.50 -7.33
C ALA A 173 -2.89 23.90 -7.38
N LEU A 174 -1.57 24.00 -7.17
CA LEU A 174 -0.83 25.26 -7.28
C LEU A 174 -0.80 25.85 -8.70
N ARG A 175 -0.95 25.02 -9.73
CA ARG A 175 -1.11 25.46 -11.13
C ARG A 175 -2.56 25.87 -11.47
N GLY A 176 -3.48 25.76 -10.53
CA GLY A 176 -4.87 26.18 -10.68
C GLY A 176 -5.87 25.05 -10.93
N THR A 177 -5.46 23.78 -10.91
CA THR A 177 -6.41 22.67 -10.96
C THR A 177 -7.25 22.66 -9.68
N PRO A 178 -8.60 22.75 -9.77
CA PRO A 178 -9.44 22.68 -8.59
C PRO A 178 -9.23 21.38 -7.82
N LEU A 179 -9.08 21.47 -6.50
CA LEU A 179 -8.91 20.33 -5.59
C LEU A 179 -10.05 20.31 -4.59
N LEU A 180 -10.76 19.20 -4.55
CA LEU A 180 -11.77 18.89 -3.54
C LEU A 180 -11.22 17.86 -2.57
N VAL A 181 -11.13 18.22 -1.30
CA VAL A 181 -10.70 17.31 -0.22
C VAL A 181 -11.92 16.90 0.61
N ILE A 182 -12.12 15.61 0.75
CA ILE A 182 -13.20 15.01 1.55
C ILE A 182 -12.54 14.15 2.62
N ASP A 183 -12.28 14.71 3.78
CA ASP A 183 -11.63 14.03 4.90
C ASP A 183 -12.10 14.65 6.22
N PRO A 184 -12.44 13.86 7.25
CA PRO A 184 -12.82 14.38 8.57
C PRO A 184 -11.69 15.18 9.22
N ARG A 185 -10.43 14.93 8.86
CA ARG A 185 -9.27 15.70 9.31
C ARG A 185 -8.90 16.78 8.31
N ARG A 186 -8.40 17.91 8.81
CA ARG A 186 -7.75 18.91 7.96
C ARG A 186 -6.33 18.45 7.64
N ILE A 187 -6.18 17.68 6.57
CA ILE A 187 -4.88 17.24 6.05
C ILE A 187 -4.13 18.37 5.35
N GLU A 188 -2.82 18.23 5.14
CA GLU A 188 -1.99 19.26 4.50
C GLU A 188 -2.55 19.76 3.16
N LEU A 189 -3.03 18.84 2.31
CA LEU A 189 -3.59 19.20 1.01
C LEU A 189 -4.90 19.97 1.09
N ALA A 190 -5.58 19.97 2.24
CA ALA A 190 -6.77 20.81 2.45
C ALA A 190 -6.44 22.31 2.44
N ASP A 191 -5.20 22.70 2.69
CA ASP A 191 -4.76 24.09 2.64
C ASP A 191 -4.65 24.63 1.19
N GLN A 192 -4.55 23.77 0.21
CA GLN A 192 -4.59 24.07 -1.22
C GLN A 192 -5.93 23.75 -1.86
N ALA A 193 -6.87 23.18 -1.10
CA ALA A 193 -8.16 22.77 -1.64
C ALA A 193 -9.07 23.95 -1.98
N THR A 194 -9.73 23.89 -3.12
CA THR A 194 -10.83 24.79 -3.48
C THR A 194 -12.01 24.60 -2.51
N LEU A 195 -12.21 23.34 -2.06
CA LEU A 195 -13.24 23.00 -1.08
C LEU A 195 -12.76 21.84 -0.21
N HIS A 196 -12.89 22.00 1.11
CA HIS A 196 -12.70 20.93 2.08
C HIS A 196 -14.05 20.58 2.72
N LEU A 197 -14.48 19.33 2.55
CA LEU A 197 -15.63 18.75 3.22
C LEU A 197 -15.14 17.83 4.34
N SER A 198 -15.65 18.06 5.55
CA SER A 198 -15.31 17.26 6.73
C SER A 198 -16.51 16.41 7.16
N PRO A 199 -16.77 15.26 6.49
CA PRO A 199 -17.89 14.40 6.82
C PRO A 199 -17.68 13.70 8.16
N ARG A 200 -18.76 13.35 8.85
CA ARG A 200 -18.69 12.48 10.02
C ARG A 200 -18.22 11.08 9.59
N PRO A 201 -17.36 10.41 10.36
CA PRO A 201 -17.00 9.02 10.09
C PRO A 201 -18.24 8.14 9.85
N GLY A 202 -18.19 7.27 8.84
CA GLY A 202 -19.32 6.41 8.46
C GLY A 202 -20.33 7.04 7.49
N THR A 203 -20.17 8.32 7.08
CA THR A 203 -21.13 9.00 6.19
C THR A 203 -20.66 9.16 4.74
N ASN A 204 -19.60 8.47 4.33
CA ASN A 204 -19.09 8.56 2.95
C ASN A 204 -20.12 8.07 1.93
N VAL A 205 -20.78 6.93 2.19
CA VAL A 205 -21.76 6.35 1.26
C VAL A 205 -22.91 7.33 0.98
N PRO A 206 -23.65 7.82 1.99
CA PRO A 206 -24.72 8.80 1.74
C PRO A 206 -24.22 10.09 1.08
N LEU A 207 -22.99 10.55 1.40
CA LEU A 207 -22.42 11.73 0.75
C LEU A 207 -22.26 11.51 -0.76
N PHE A 208 -21.60 10.42 -1.18
CA PHE A 208 -21.40 10.14 -2.61
C PHE A 208 -22.69 9.82 -3.34
N GLN A 209 -23.65 9.17 -2.68
CA GLN A 209 -24.98 8.97 -3.24
C GLN A 209 -25.71 10.30 -3.46
N ALA A 210 -25.59 11.25 -2.53
CA ALA A 210 -26.17 12.58 -2.69
C ALA A 210 -25.50 13.35 -3.85
N VAL A 211 -24.18 13.27 -3.99
CA VAL A 211 -23.45 13.88 -5.13
C VAL A 211 -23.94 13.27 -6.45
N ALA A 212 -24.03 11.95 -6.55
CA ALA A 212 -24.51 11.26 -7.75
C ALA A 212 -25.95 11.68 -8.10
N ARG A 213 -26.82 11.78 -7.10
CA ARG A 213 -28.18 12.25 -7.26
C ARG A 213 -28.23 13.70 -7.77
N CYS A 214 -27.45 14.60 -7.19
CA CYS A 214 -27.38 15.99 -7.64
C CYS A 214 -26.92 16.11 -9.11
N LEU A 215 -25.92 15.32 -9.52
CA LEU A 215 -25.44 15.28 -10.89
C LEU A 215 -26.54 14.81 -11.86
N ARG A 216 -27.25 13.76 -11.49
CA ARG A 216 -28.38 13.24 -12.25
C ARG A 216 -29.51 14.29 -12.38
N ASP A 217 -29.95 14.82 -11.23
CA ASP A 217 -31.09 15.73 -11.18
C ASP A 217 -30.80 17.09 -11.87
N SER A 218 -29.51 17.46 -11.98
CA SER A 218 -29.05 18.64 -12.74
C SER A 218 -28.77 18.38 -14.22
N GLY A 219 -29.03 17.18 -14.72
CA GLY A 219 -28.83 16.82 -16.14
C GLY A 219 -27.36 16.75 -16.58
N LYS A 220 -26.43 16.55 -15.64
CA LYS A 220 -24.97 16.53 -15.88
C LYS A 220 -24.41 15.12 -16.06
N LEU A 221 -25.26 14.16 -16.42
CA LEU A 221 -24.83 12.81 -16.77
C LEU A 221 -24.47 12.73 -18.25
N ASP A 222 -23.38 12.08 -18.56
CA ASP A 222 -23.04 11.70 -19.93
C ASP A 222 -23.80 10.42 -20.31
N ALA A 223 -24.95 10.60 -20.99
CA ALA A 223 -25.80 9.50 -21.37
C ALA A 223 -25.15 8.54 -22.40
N ALA A 224 -24.27 9.06 -23.27
CA ALA A 224 -23.55 8.25 -24.24
C ALA A 224 -22.54 7.35 -23.55
N TYR A 225 -21.75 7.92 -22.60
CA TYR A 225 -20.81 7.15 -21.81
C TYR A 225 -21.50 6.07 -20.97
N LEU A 226 -22.62 6.41 -20.31
CA LEU A 226 -23.38 5.44 -19.50
C LEU A 226 -23.91 4.29 -20.35
N ALA A 227 -24.41 4.58 -21.54
CA ALA A 227 -24.94 3.55 -22.45
C ALA A 227 -23.83 2.62 -23.00
N GLU A 228 -22.61 3.14 -23.17
CA GLU A 228 -21.49 2.37 -23.73
C GLU A 228 -20.71 1.60 -22.66
N ARG A 229 -20.60 2.14 -21.44
CA ARG A 229 -19.61 1.69 -20.43
C ARG A 229 -20.21 1.18 -19.13
N CYS A 230 -21.48 1.41 -18.85
CA CYS A 230 -22.19 1.01 -17.64
C CYS A 230 -23.40 0.13 -17.95
#